data_ded3d687a5a129c710fe111201d3bfcd
#
_entry.id   ded3d687a5a129c710fe111201d3bfcd
#
_cell.length_a   1.000
_cell.length_b   1.000
_cell.length_c   1.000
_cell.angle_alpha   90.00
_cell.angle_beta   90.00
_cell.angle_gamma   90.00
#
_symmetry.space_group_name_H-M   'P 1'
#
loop_
_entity.id
_entity.type
_entity.pdbx_description
1 polymer ?
#
loop_
_entity_poly.entity_id
_entity_poly.type
_entity_poly.pdbx_seq_one_letter_code
_entity_poly.pdbx_strand_id
1 'polypeptide(L)'
;MSAVHSRTWYDDTSVSPGWQSSQVIHNENFDFCIIGGGLAGLSCAYHLAEKGASVALLEKSDIGAGASGRNGGFCSTGWAANNLQICRVIGENYSTEFEALGLEGLNWMRQRAFSRRYSKAEAVSGVISLGLSKNTPEDLKVLTKDKLEEFVIGPRYRWGIVDKSAFHFHPLNFLRIFAEETEKIGVKIIENIGLVKTNKTGVISSGGINLRCKRIVWATGGYGLDSNSILKKLVLPIQTFICVTSPMGAILDKYIPTNMALGDERRAGNYFRRLPDGRLLWGMGVSAMQQKPIHKIRSMGFQNIKAHFPDMVHHMEKDRITIDYAWSGLMAYASHFLPVVGQINDREFSLCGFGGHGMNTAPILGKKMANFLTGDSNSLHLFSRIPKQKTYGLLGRLGAEIEYRRLSFIDYLSERY
;
A
#
# COMPACT_ATOMS: atom_id res chain seq x y z
N MET A 1 4.69 5.41 20.07
CA MET A 1 5.46 6.43 19.31
C MET A 1 4.51 7.04 18.30
N SER A 2 4.10 8.30 18.47
CA SER A 2 3.28 9.02 17.50
C SER A 2 4.12 9.21 16.25
N ALA A 3 3.77 8.53 15.14
CA ALA A 3 4.26 8.92 13.84
C ALA A 3 3.73 10.35 13.60
N VAL A 4 4.61 11.35 13.66
CA VAL A 4 4.28 12.67 13.16
C VAL A 4 3.96 12.49 11.69
N HIS A 5 2.69 12.58 11.32
CA HIS A 5 2.25 12.47 9.94
C HIS A 5 2.79 13.69 9.19
N SER A 6 3.94 13.53 8.55
CA SER A 6 4.42 14.55 7.62
C SER A 6 3.41 14.73 6.50
N ARG A 7 3.10 15.98 6.19
CA ARG A 7 2.24 16.37 5.08
C ARG A 7 2.80 15.81 3.77
N THR A 8 1.94 15.18 2.98
CA THR A 8 2.29 14.58 1.69
C THR A 8 1.81 15.49 0.55
N TRP A 9 2.29 15.28 -0.64
CA TRP A 9 1.74 15.92 -1.84
C TRP A 9 0.25 15.59 -2.03
N TYR A 10 -0.15 14.37 -1.65
CA TYR A 10 -1.54 13.95 -1.72
C TYR A 10 -2.46 14.74 -0.78
N ASP A 11 -1.97 15.16 0.39
CA ASP A 11 -2.76 15.98 1.32
C ASP A 11 -3.09 17.36 0.72
N ASP A 12 -2.16 17.92 -0.07
CA ASP A 12 -2.31 19.23 -0.69
C ASP A 12 -3.13 19.24 -1.97
N THR A 13 -3.22 18.09 -2.65
CA THR A 13 -3.87 17.95 -3.97
C THR A 13 -5.15 17.12 -3.92
N SER A 14 -5.51 16.61 -2.75
CA SER A 14 -6.69 15.77 -2.59
C SER A 14 -7.99 16.58 -2.56
N VAL A 15 -9.05 15.95 -3.07
CA VAL A 15 -10.42 16.46 -2.93
C VAL A 15 -10.83 16.51 -1.47
N SER A 16 -11.69 17.47 -1.13
CA SER A 16 -12.33 17.48 0.19
C SER A 16 -13.15 16.21 0.41
N PRO A 17 -13.18 15.67 1.65
CA PRO A 17 -14.06 14.55 1.97
C PRO A 17 -15.51 14.89 1.64
N GLY A 18 -16.18 13.98 0.92
CA GLY A 18 -17.60 14.08 0.62
C GLY A 18 -18.52 13.57 1.76
N TRP A 19 -17.93 13.21 2.91
CA TRP A 19 -18.65 12.77 4.12
C TRP A 19 -18.23 13.62 5.32
N GLN A 20 -19.01 13.50 6.38
CA GLN A 20 -18.66 14.02 7.69
C GLN A 20 -18.46 12.85 8.66
N SER A 21 -17.43 12.94 9.52
CA SER A 21 -17.24 11.96 10.57
C SER A 21 -18.52 11.83 11.40
N SER A 22 -19.05 10.62 11.50
CA SER A 22 -20.31 10.37 12.21
C SER A 22 -20.16 10.70 13.69
N GLN A 23 -21.18 11.35 14.26
CA GLN A 23 -21.29 11.48 15.72
C GLN A 23 -21.64 10.11 16.32
N VAL A 24 -20.99 9.78 17.42
CA VAL A 24 -21.19 8.52 18.11
C VAL A 24 -22.16 8.71 19.24
N ILE A 25 -23.22 7.90 19.27
CA ILE A 25 -24.06 7.70 20.45
C ILE A 25 -23.40 6.62 21.30
N HIS A 26 -23.03 6.94 22.53
CA HIS A 26 -22.44 5.95 23.45
C HIS A 26 -23.34 4.71 23.59
N ASN A 27 -22.71 3.53 23.60
CA ASN A 27 -23.37 2.22 23.65
C ASN A 27 -24.23 1.87 22.42
N GLU A 28 -24.06 2.54 21.30
CA GLU A 28 -24.68 2.13 20.04
C GLU A 28 -24.24 0.70 19.64
N ASN A 29 -25.16 -0.07 19.06
CA ASN A 29 -24.95 -1.48 18.74
C ASN A 29 -24.74 -1.64 17.22
N PHE A 30 -23.72 -2.42 16.85
CA PHE A 30 -23.41 -2.79 15.47
C PHE A 30 -23.24 -4.30 15.34
N ASP A 31 -23.49 -4.83 14.15
CA ASP A 31 -23.09 -6.20 13.85
C ASP A 31 -21.57 -6.30 13.77
N PHE A 32 -20.93 -5.30 13.13
CA PHE A 32 -19.47 -5.27 12.93
C PHE A 32 -18.86 -3.92 13.26
N CYS A 33 -17.71 -3.97 13.95
CA CYS A 33 -16.78 -2.85 14.05
C CYS A 33 -15.53 -3.14 13.22
N ILE A 34 -15.22 -2.27 12.25
CA ILE A 34 -14.01 -2.35 11.43
C ILE A 34 -13.02 -1.31 11.96
N ILE A 35 -11.82 -1.72 12.33
CA ILE A 35 -10.78 -0.86 12.89
C ILE A 35 -9.71 -0.61 11.84
N GLY A 36 -9.64 0.62 11.34
CA GLY A 36 -8.75 1.10 10.29
C GLY A 36 -9.47 1.51 9.01
N GLY A 37 -9.38 2.80 8.65
CA GLY A 37 -9.99 3.44 7.48
C GLY A 37 -9.11 3.41 6.22
N GLY A 38 -8.27 2.39 6.07
CA GLY A 38 -7.54 2.10 4.85
C GLY A 38 -8.39 1.31 3.85
N LEU A 39 -7.80 0.99 2.68
CA LEU A 39 -8.49 0.29 1.59
C LEU A 39 -9.11 -1.04 2.01
N ALA A 40 -8.41 -1.82 2.85
CA ALA A 40 -8.92 -3.09 3.38
C ALA A 40 -10.16 -2.91 4.26
N GLY A 41 -10.09 -1.98 5.21
CA GLY A 41 -11.20 -1.71 6.13
C GLY A 41 -12.41 -1.14 5.42
N LEU A 42 -12.22 -0.16 4.53
CA LEU A 42 -13.30 0.40 3.71
C LEU A 42 -13.96 -0.67 2.86
N SER A 43 -13.17 -1.53 2.18
CA SER A 43 -13.75 -2.60 1.36
C SER A 43 -14.53 -3.62 2.19
N CYS A 44 -14.01 -4.00 3.36
CA CYS A 44 -14.72 -4.90 4.25
C CYS A 44 -16.04 -4.28 4.75
N ALA A 45 -16.01 -3.04 5.19
CA ALA A 45 -17.18 -2.30 5.67
C ALA A 45 -18.23 -2.14 4.56
N TYR A 46 -17.79 -1.74 3.36
CA TYR A 46 -18.64 -1.60 2.19
C TYR A 46 -19.39 -2.89 1.89
N HIS A 47 -18.69 -4.01 1.72
CA HIS A 47 -19.32 -5.28 1.35
C HIS A 47 -20.14 -5.93 2.48
N LEU A 48 -19.88 -5.61 3.75
CA LEU A 48 -20.77 -5.98 4.85
C LEU A 48 -22.08 -5.20 4.82
N ALA A 49 -22.01 -3.88 4.58
CA ALA A 49 -23.19 -3.02 4.49
C ALA A 49 -24.04 -3.35 3.25
N GLU A 50 -23.44 -3.68 2.09
CA GLU A 50 -24.16 -4.18 0.90
C GLU A 50 -25.01 -5.43 1.21
N LYS A 51 -24.64 -6.20 2.23
CA LYS A 51 -25.37 -7.40 2.69
C LYS A 51 -26.35 -7.09 3.82
N GLY A 52 -26.60 -5.81 4.12
CA GLY A 52 -27.56 -5.37 5.12
C GLY A 52 -27.05 -5.40 6.57
N ALA A 53 -25.76 -5.60 6.80
CA ALA A 53 -25.20 -5.55 8.14
C ALA A 53 -25.05 -4.11 8.65
N SER A 54 -25.27 -3.88 9.95
CA SER A 54 -24.94 -2.61 10.59
C SER A 54 -23.43 -2.54 10.90
N VAL A 55 -22.74 -1.52 10.36
CA VAL A 55 -21.27 -1.44 10.40
C VAL A 55 -20.82 -0.08 10.91
N ALA A 56 -19.90 -0.08 11.91
CA ALA A 56 -19.09 1.07 12.27
C ALA A 56 -17.65 0.87 11.78
N LEU A 57 -17.10 1.86 11.05
CA LEU A 57 -15.69 1.93 10.69
C LEU A 57 -15.02 2.99 11.54
N LEU A 58 -13.98 2.58 12.25
CA LEU A 58 -13.26 3.38 13.22
C LEU A 58 -11.85 3.68 12.71
N GLU A 59 -11.53 4.94 12.48
CA GLU A 59 -10.19 5.38 12.05
C GLU A 59 -9.53 6.23 13.13
N LYS A 60 -8.27 5.91 13.41
CA LYS A 60 -7.49 6.60 14.43
C LYS A 60 -7.26 8.08 14.11
N SER A 61 -7.04 8.37 12.86
CA SER A 61 -6.79 9.70 12.27
C SER A 61 -7.83 9.96 11.17
N ASP A 62 -7.43 10.50 10.02
CA ASP A 62 -8.30 10.67 8.87
C ASP A 62 -8.26 9.44 7.96
N ILE A 63 -9.33 9.20 7.20
CA ILE A 63 -9.38 8.14 6.17
C ILE A 63 -8.18 8.29 5.22
N GLY A 64 -7.44 7.19 5.08
CA GLY A 64 -6.26 7.15 4.22
C GLY A 64 -4.98 7.71 4.83
N ALA A 65 -4.97 8.16 6.09
CA ALA A 65 -3.76 8.63 6.77
C ALA A 65 -2.64 7.58 6.86
N GLY A 66 -2.98 6.29 6.76
CA GLY A 66 -2.04 5.16 6.72
C GLY A 66 -1.49 4.86 5.33
N ALA A 67 -0.98 3.64 5.14
CA ALA A 67 -0.32 3.19 3.90
C ALA A 67 -1.19 3.35 2.65
N SER A 68 -2.50 3.20 2.76
CA SER A 68 -3.42 3.24 1.62
C SER A 68 -3.48 4.60 0.93
N GLY A 69 -3.35 5.72 1.65
CA GLY A 69 -3.44 7.07 1.07
C GLY A 69 -2.08 7.73 0.82
N ARG A 70 -0.95 7.10 1.21
CA ARG A 70 0.40 7.71 1.13
C ARG A 70 1.45 6.86 0.44
N ASN A 71 1.02 5.89 -0.37
CA ASN A 71 1.89 5.05 -1.20
C ASN A 71 2.18 5.72 -2.57
N GLY A 72 2.93 5.04 -3.43
CA GLY A 72 3.26 5.55 -4.78
C GLY A 72 2.09 5.66 -5.75
N GLY A 73 0.94 5.07 -5.41
CA GLY A 73 -0.24 5.02 -6.28
C GLY A 73 -0.19 3.93 -7.35
N PHE A 74 0.69 2.95 -7.23
CA PHE A 74 0.82 1.83 -8.19
C PHE A 74 -0.17 0.72 -7.85
N CYS A 75 -0.81 0.18 -8.87
CA CYS A 75 -1.65 -1.00 -8.77
C CYS A 75 -1.29 -1.99 -9.88
N SER A 76 -0.76 -3.13 -9.52
CA SER A 76 -0.38 -4.24 -10.39
C SER A 76 -0.88 -5.56 -9.82
N THR A 77 -0.79 -6.64 -10.57
CA THR A 77 -1.05 -7.99 -10.06
C THR A 77 0.00 -8.43 -9.05
N GLY A 78 -0.25 -9.56 -8.42
CA GLY A 78 0.72 -10.24 -7.57
C GLY A 78 0.55 -9.98 -6.09
N TRP A 79 1.46 -10.57 -5.34
CA TRP A 79 1.52 -10.59 -3.88
C TRP A 79 2.93 -10.18 -3.43
N ALA A 80 3.11 -9.90 -2.14
CA ALA A 80 4.44 -9.66 -1.60
C ALA A 80 5.33 -10.91 -1.62
N ALA A 81 4.73 -12.09 -1.56
CA ALA A 81 5.39 -13.38 -1.79
C ALA A 81 5.47 -13.67 -3.29
N ASN A 82 6.60 -14.23 -3.75
CA ASN A 82 6.71 -14.77 -5.10
C ASN A 82 6.01 -16.15 -5.20
N ASN A 83 5.86 -16.68 -6.42
CA ASN A 83 5.13 -17.91 -6.67
C ASN A 83 5.71 -19.12 -5.91
N LEU A 84 7.04 -19.26 -5.84
CA LEU A 84 7.70 -20.33 -5.08
C LEU A 84 7.38 -20.24 -3.58
N GLN A 85 7.34 -19.04 -3.02
CA GLN A 85 6.96 -18.82 -1.63
C GLN A 85 5.49 -19.14 -1.39
N ILE A 86 4.61 -18.77 -2.31
CA ILE A 86 3.17 -19.11 -2.28
C ILE A 86 3.01 -20.62 -2.26
N CYS A 87 3.60 -21.34 -3.23
CA CYS A 87 3.54 -22.80 -3.31
C CYS A 87 4.04 -23.49 -2.02
N ARG A 88 5.13 -22.98 -1.43
CA ARG A 88 5.66 -23.54 -0.17
C ARG A 88 4.73 -23.35 1.04
N VAL A 89 3.94 -22.30 1.06
CA VAL A 89 3.10 -21.94 2.22
C VAL A 89 1.71 -22.57 2.11
N ILE A 90 1.07 -22.52 0.93
CA ILE A 90 -0.32 -22.97 0.75
C ILE A 90 -0.45 -24.27 -0.03
N GLY A 91 0.62 -24.73 -0.67
CA GLY A 91 0.65 -25.90 -1.55
C GLY A 91 0.47 -25.51 -3.03
N GLU A 92 1.12 -26.26 -3.91
CA GLU A 92 1.16 -26.00 -5.35
C GLU A 92 -0.24 -26.02 -5.98
N ASN A 93 -1.11 -26.94 -5.56
CA ASN A 93 -2.49 -27.07 -6.05
C ASN A 93 -3.36 -25.81 -5.83
N TYR A 94 -2.97 -24.90 -4.95
CA TYR A 94 -3.72 -23.67 -4.61
C TYR A 94 -3.07 -22.40 -5.16
N SER A 95 -1.87 -22.48 -5.72
CA SER A 95 -1.13 -21.32 -6.19
C SER A 95 -1.86 -20.58 -7.32
N THR A 96 -2.41 -21.30 -8.28
CA THR A 96 -3.17 -20.71 -9.40
C THR A 96 -4.42 -19.97 -8.92
N GLU A 97 -5.17 -20.53 -7.96
CA GLU A 97 -6.33 -19.87 -7.38
C GLU A 97 -5.92 -18.62 -6.59
N PHE A 98 -4.79 -18.68 -5.89
CA PHE A 98 -4.25 -17.56 -5.14
C PHE A 98 -3.81 -16.40 -6.07
N GLU A 99 -3.18 -16.73 -7.20
CA GLU A 99 -2.80 -15.75 -8.22
C GLU A 99 -4.03 -15.13 -8.88
N ALA A 100 -5.04 -15.94 -9.21
CA ALA A 100 -6.31 -15.46 -9.78
C ALA A 100 -7.01 -14.44 -8.86
N LEU A 101 -6.93 -14.64 -7.54
CA LEU A 101 -7.46 -13.70 -6.57
C LEU A 101 -6.74 -12.33 -6.62
N GLY A 102 -5.42 -12.32 -6.83
CA GLY A 102 -4.66 -11.08 -7.04
C GLY A 102 -5.08 -10.33 -8.30
N LEU A 103 -5.38 -11.06 -9.38
CA LEU A 103 -5.91 -10.50 -10.62
C LEU A 103 -7.36 -9.99 -10.46
N GLU A 104 -8.21 -10.71 -9.73
CA GLU A 104 -9.56 -10.24 -9.38
C GLU A 104 -9.49 -8.88 -8.66
N GLY A 105 -8.55 -8.72 -7.74
CA GLY A 105 -8.34 -7.48 -7.02
C GLY A 105 -7.85 -6.34 -7.92
N LEU A 106 -6.92 -6.60 -8.85
CA LEU A 106 -6.49 -5.61 -9.84
C LEU A 106 -7.67 -5.15 -10.71
N ASN A 107 -8.48 -6.08 -11.20
CA ASN A 107 -9.64 -5.77 -12.04
C ASN A 107 -10.69 -4.95 -11.28
N TRP A 108 -10.94 -5.27 -10.01
CA TRP A 108 -11.83 -4.51 -9.14
C TRP A 108 -11.36 -3.05 -8.96
N MET A 109 -10.06 -2.87 -8.72
CA MET A 109 -9.47 -1.54 -8.60
C MET A 109 -9.50 -0.78 -9.92
N ARG A 110 -9.12 -1.43 -11.03
CA ARG A 110 -9.09 -0.82 -12.35
C ARG A 110 -10.48 -0.35 -12.79
N GLN A 111 -11.51 -1.19 -12.62
CA GLN A 111 -12.90 -0.85 -12.98
C GLN A 111 -13.37 0.44 -12.27
N ARG A 112 -13.01 0.61 -11.00
CA ARG A 112 -13.32 1.81 -10.24
C ARG A 112 -12.47 3.00 -10.64
N ALA A 113 -11.15 2.86 -10.62
CA ALA A 113 -10.20 3.94 -10.85
C ALA A 113 -10.40 4.64 -12.21
N PHE A 114 -10.82 3.90 -13.23
CA PHE A 114 -11.10 4.44 -14.58
C PHE A 114 -12.56 4.83 -14.80
N SER A 115 -13.43 4.66 -13.81
CA SER A 115 -14.82 5.09 -13.92
C SER A 115 -14.94 6.62 -13.77
N ARG A 116 -15.99 7.19 -14.36
CA ARG A 116 -16.29 8.63 -14.27
C ARG A 116 -16.37 9.13 -12.83
N ARG A 117 -16.89 8.33 -11.92
CA ARG A 117 -17.00 8.67 -10.50
C ARG A 117 -15.64 8.92 -9.87
N TYR A 118 -14.64 8.14 -10.25
CA TYR A 118 -13.28 8.21 -9.72
C TYR A 118 -12.34 9.08 -10.57
N SER A 119 -12.85 9.95 -11.45
CA SER A 119 -12.03 10.80 -12.33
C SER A 119 -10.98 11.62 -11.58
N LYS A 120 -11.27 12.03 -10.33
CA LYS A 120 -10.31 12.73 -9.46
C LYS A 120 -9.18 11.85 -8.92
N ALA A 121 -9.27 10.53 -9.08
CA ALA A 121 -8.15 9.63 -8.82
C ALA A 121 -7.09 9.66 -9.94
N GLU A 122 -7.37 10.29 -11.08
CA GLU A 122 -6.39 10.55 -12.15
C GLU A 122 -5.62 9.30 -12.58
N ALA A 123 -6.36 8.21 -12.82
CA ALA A 123 -5.77 6.93 -13.16
C ALA A 123 -5.12 6.94 -14.55
N VAL A 124 -3.89 6.44 -14.64
CA VAL A 124 -3.10 6.30 -15.87
C VAL A 124 -2.69 4.84 -16.05
N SER A 125 -3.00 4.27 -17.22
CA SER A 125 -2.64 2.88 -17.55
C SER A 125 -1.16 2.72 -17.84
N GLY A 126 -0.63 1.58 -17.44
CA GLY A 126 0.72 1.12 -17.74
C GLY A 126 1.70 1.33 -16.59
N VAL A 127 2.45 0.27 -16.34
CA VAL A 127 3.63 0.28 -15.48
C VAL A 127 4.78 -0.38 -16.24
N ILE A 128 5.97 0.20 -16.16
CA ILE A 128 7.17 -0.35 -16.76
C ILE A 128 8.09 -0.85 -15.66
N SER A 129 8.39 -2.14 -15.67
CA SER A 129 9.44 -2.72 -14.85
C SER A 129 10.79 -2.52 -15.54
N LEU A 130 11.73 -1.86 -14.86
CA LEU A 130 13.02 -1.45 -15.39
C LEU A 130 14.12 -2.41 -14.91
N GLY A 131 14.86 -2.98 -15.83
CA GLY A 131 16.00 -3.83 -15.54
C GLY A 131 17.31 -3.04 -15.46
N LEU A 132 18.08 -3.35 -14.44
CA LEU A 132 19.41 -2.79 -14.16
C LEU A 132 20.53 -3.80 -14.48
N SER A 133 20.23 -5.11 -14.38
CA SER A 133 21.13 -6.21 -14.70
C SER A 133 21.38 -6.31 -16.22
N LYS A 134 22.48 -6.99 -16.59
CA LYS A 134 22.77 -7.32 -17.99
C LYS A 134 21.88 -8.44 -18.53
N ASN A 135 21.39 -9.30 -17.63
CA ASN A 135 20.57 -10.45 -17.97
C ASN A 135 19.12 -10.00 -18.19
N THR A 136 18.61 -10.22 -19.38
CA THR A 136 17.20 -10.02 -19.72
C THR A 136 16.40 -11.29 -19.45
N PRO A 137 15.14 -11.19 -18.97
CA PRO A 137 14.25 -12.35 -18.89
C PRO A 137 13.99 -12.93 -20.30
N GLU A 138 14.24 -14.23 -20.49
CA GLU A 138 14.14 -14.89 -21.80
C GLU A 138 12.69 -15.09 -22.26
N ASP A 139 11.77 -15.29 -21.33
CA ASP A 139 10.36 -15.63 -21.64
C ASP A 139 9.42 -14.43 -21.77
N LEU A 140 9.92 -13.20 -21.70
CA LEU A 140 9.11 -11.98 -21.67
C LEU A 140 9.40 -11.05 -22.86
N LYS A 141 8.37 -10.32 -23.31
CA LYS A 141 8.56 -9.27 -24.31
C LYS A 141 9.27 -8.07 -23.70
N VAL A 142 10.58 -8.03 -23.88
CA VAL A 142 11.48 -7.02 -23.31
C VAL A 142 11.67 -5.86 -24.28
N LEU A 143 11.58 -4.63 -23.78
CA LEU A 143 12.07 -3.43 -24.48
C LEU A 143 13.59 -3.40 -24.35
N THR A 144 14.28 -3.39 -25.48
CA THR A 144 15.74 -3.13 -25.54
C THR A 144 16.05 -1.71 -25.11
N LYS A 145 17.33 -1.40 -24.83
CA LYS A 145 17.80 -0.08 -24.40
C LYS A 145 17.27 1.04 -25.31
N ASP A 146 17.42 0.90 -26.61
CA ASP A 146 17.01 1.92 -27.58
C ASP A 146 15.51 2.20 -27.55
N LYS A 147 14.68 1.14 -27.43
CA LYS A 147 13.23 1.29 -27.29
C LYS A 147 12.81 1.81 -25.93
N LEU A 148 13.59 1.53 -24.90
CA LEU A 148 13.31 2.00 -23.54
C LEU A 148 13.48 3.53 -23.44
N GLU A 149 14.35 4.14 -24.26
CA GLU A 149 14.59 5.58 -24.30
C GLU A 149 13.36 6.40 -24.75
N GLU A 150 12.39 5.76 -25.42
CA GLU A 150 11.08 6.37 -25.69
C GLU A 150 10.26 6.63 -24.40
N PHE A 151 10.60 5.97 -23.29
CA PHE A 151 9.89 6.02 -22.01
C PHE A 151 10.72 6.63 -20.88
N VAL A 152 12.02 6.34 -20.86
CA VAL A 152 12.93 6.82 -19.81
C VAL A 152 14.37 6.89 -20.31
N ILE A 153 15.01 8.05 -20.15
CA ILE A 153 16.41 8.29 -20.54
C ILE A 153 17.27 8.33 -19.28
N GLY A 154 17.82 7.17 -18.91
CA GLY A 154 18.70 7.01 -17.76
C GLY A 154 19.80 6.00 -18.03
N PRO A 155 21.07 6.29 -17.65
CA PRO A 155 22.22 5.46 -18.04
C PRO A 155 22.21 4.07 -17.37
N ARG A 156 21.52 3.91 -16.27
CA ARG A 156 21.50 2.65 -15.51
C ARG A 156 20.50 1.63 -16.02
N TYR A 157 19.40 2.06 -16.64
CA TYR A 157 18.35 1.16 -17.11
C TYR A 157 18.75 0.54 -18.45
N ARG A 158 18.71 -0.78 -18.52
CA ARG A 158 19.19 -1.57 -19.67
C ARG A 158 18.09 -2.15 -20.53
N TRP A 159 16.97 -2.49 -19.88
CA TRP A 159 15.78 -3.07 -20.52
C TRP A 159 14.52 -2.73 -19.73
N GLY A 160 13.37 -2.99 -20.30
CA GLY A 160 12.09 -2.78 -19.62
C GLY A 160 11.01 -3.75 -20.05
N ILE A 161 10.04 -3.99 -19.18
CA ILE A 161 8.84 -4.80 -19.46
C ILE A 161 7.63 -3.94 -19.20
N VAL A 162 6.74 -3.80 -20.19
CA VAL A 162 5.51 -3.02 -20.08
C VAL A 162 4.35 -3.91 -19.63
N ASP A 163 3.78 -3.63 -18.48
CA ASP A 163 2.50 -4.18 -18.05
C ASP A 163 1.38 -3.16 -18.30
N LYS A 164 0.58 -3.40 -19.34
CA LYS A 164 -0.57 -2.55 -19.70
C LYS A 164 -1.80 -2.79 -18.80
N SER A 165 -1.85 -3.90 -18.09
CA SER A 165 -2.92 -4.21 -17.14
C SER A 165 -2.76 -3.44 -15.83
N ALA A 166 -1.53 -3.18 -15.42
CA ALA A 166 -1.19 -2.35 -14.29
C ALA A 166 -1.48 -0.86 -14.58
N PHE A 167 -1.60 -0.07 -13.54
CA PHE A 167 -1.85 1.37 -13.62
C PHE A 167 -1.37 2.10 -12.38
N HIS A 168 -1.35 3.42 -12.44
CA HIS A 168 -1.15 4.25 -11.25
C HIS A 168 -2.24 5.31 -11.13
N PHE A 169 -2.38 5.90 -9.94
CA PHE A 169 -3.46 6.83 -9.64
C PHE A 169 -3.14 7.67 -8.39
N HIS A 170 -4.01 8.61 -8.05
CA HIS A 170 -3.95 9.39 -6.81
C HIS A 170 -4.65 8.60 -5.68
N PRO A 171 -3.91 7.91 -4.80
CA PRO A 171 -4.49 6.94 -3.87
C PRO A 171 -5.40 7.57 -2.81
N LEU A 172 -5.10 8.78 -2.33
CA LEU A 172 -5.92 9.44 -1.33
C LEU A 172 -7.27 9.91 -1.92
N ASN A 173 -7.29 10.41 -3.16
CA ASN A 173 -8.54 10.76 -3.84
C ASN A 173 -9.41 9.52 -4.06
N PHE A 174 -8.80 8.41 -4.48
CA PHE A 174 -9.52 7.14 -4.61
C PHE A 174 -10.19 6.74 -3.30
N LEU A 175 -9.43 6.76 -2.20
CA LEU A 175 -9.95 6.38 -0.88
C LEU A 175 -11.07 7.30 -0.39
N ARG A 176 -10.93 8.62 -0.60
CA ARG A 176 -11.97 9.58 -0.20
C ARG A 176 -13.28 9.34 -0.95
N ILE A 177 -13.20 9.11 -2.25
CA ILE A 177 -14.38 8.77 -3.06
C ILE A 177 -15.00 7.44 -2.60
N PHE A 178 -14.16 6.45 -2.30
CA PHE A 178 -14.64 5.15 -1.82
C PHE A 178 -15.25 5.23 -0.41
N ALA A 179 -14.71 6.07 0.47
CA ALA A 179 -15.29 6.32 1.78
C ALA A 179 -16.67 6.98 1.67
N GLU A 180 -16.84 7.94 0.75
CA GLU A 180 -18.13 8.54 0.45
C GLU A 180 -19.16 7.50 -0.07
N GLU A 181 -18.74 6.58 -0.94
CA GLU A 181 -19.59 5.46 -1.35
C GLU A 181 -19.98 4.57 -0.17
N THR A 182 -19.00 4.29 0.71
CA THR A 182 -19.18 3.42 1.87
C THR A 182 -20.13 4.05 2.90
N GLU A 183 -20.03 5.34 3.12
CA GLU A 183 -20.95 6.09 4.01
C GLU A 183 -22.37 6.12 3.43
N LYS A 184 -22.53 6.36 2.13
CA LYS A 184 -23.85 6.43 1.46
C LYS A 184 -24.65 5.14 1.54
N ILE A 185 -24.02 3.99 1.69
CA ILE A 185 -24.71 2.71 1.89
C ILE A 185 -24.95 2.37 3.37
N GLY A 186 -24.74 3.34 4.27
CA GLY A 186 -25.12 3.23 5.68
C GLY A 186 -24.01 2.85 6.65
N VAL A 187 -22.74 2.78 6.22
CA VAL A 187 -21.61 2.58 7.15
C VAL A 187 -21.40 3.87 7.95
N LYS A 188 -21.35 3.77 9.28
CA LYS A 188 -20.91 4.88 10.14
C LYS A 188 -19.39 4.97 10.15
N ILE A 189 -18.85 6.01 9.52
CA ILE A 189 -17.41 6.32 9.50
C ILE A 189 -17.10 7.29 10.64
N ILE A 190 -16.20 6.90 11.54
CA ILE A 190 -15.83 7.67 12.71
C ILE A 190 -14.32 7.84 12.71
N GLU A 191 -13.88 9.07 12.54
CA GLU A 191 -12.48 9.46 12.42
C GLU A 191 -11.95 10.10 13.71
N ASN A 192 -10.62 10.21 13.82
CA ASN A 192 -9.92 10.89 14.92
C ASN A 192 -10.19 10.28 16.31
N ILE A 193 -10.41 8.97 16.36
CA ILE A 193 -10.81 8.27 17.61
C ILE A 193 -9.64 7.93 18.55
N GLY A 194 -8.40 8.11 18.12
CA GLY A 194 -7.21 7.72 18.88
C GLY A 194 -6.97 6.20 18.94
N LEU A 195 -6.39 5.72 20.04
CA LEU A 195 -6.11 4.30 20.23
C LEU A 195 -7.37 3.53 20.62
N VAL A 196 -7.49 2.30 20.11
CA VAL A 196 -8.63 1.41 20.34
C VAL A 196 -8.22 0.26 21.24
N LYS A 197 -9.13 -0.12 22.15
CA LYS A 197 -9.07 -1.37 22.93
C LYS A 197 -10.39 -2.11 22.74
N THR A 198 -10.34 -3.42 22.81
CA THR A 198 -11.52 -4.28 22.80
C THR A 198 -11.86 -4.77 24.20
N ASN A 199 -13.14 -5.01 24.45
CA ASN A 199 -13.65 -5.64 25.66
C ASN A 199 -14.63 -6.76 25.30
N LYS A 200 -15.30 -7.36 26.28
CA LYS A 200 -16.24 -8.47 26.07
C LYS A 200 -17.44 -8.10 25.20
N THR A 201 -17.83 -6.84 25.12
CA THR A 201 -19.05 -6.39 24.44
C THR A 201 -18.80 -5.54 23.19
N GLY A 202 -17.58 -4.98 23.02
CA GLY A 202 -17.33 -4.08 21.89
C GLY A 202 -15.95 -3.44 21.90
N VAL A 203 -15.92 -2.17 21.56
CA VAL A 203 -14.74 -1.36 21.34
C VAL A 203 -14.79 -0.09 22.18
N ILE A 204 -13.68 0.25 22.82
CA ILE A 204 -13.47 1.52 23.54
C ILE A 204 -12.26 2.22 22.91
N SER A 205 -12.37 3.53 22.64
CA SER A 205 -11.24 4.33 22.18
C SER A 205 -10.73 5.30 23.22
N SER A 206 -9.48 5.76 23.09
CA SER A 206 -8.91 6.82 23.92
C SER A 206 -9.58 8.18 23.70
N GLY A 207 -10.29 8.37 22.58
CA GLY A 207 -11.13 9.54 22.29
C GLY A 207 -12.51 9.50 22.92
N GLY A 208 -12.78 8.56 23.86
CA GLY A 208 -14.04 8.50 24.60
C GLY A 208 -15.17 7.72 23.92
N ILE A 209 -14.92 7.06 22.80
CA ILE A 209 -15.92 6.25 22.10
C ILE A 209 -16.10 4.92 22.84
N ASN A 210 -17.35 4.51 23.00
CA ASN A 210 -17.73 3.21 23.51
C ASN A 210 -18.86 2.64 22.65
N LEU A 211 -18.56 1.63 21.84
CA LEU A 211 -19.50 0.95 20.96
C LEU A 211 -19.64 -0.52 21.32
N ARG A 212 -20.83 -1.06 21.13
CA ARG A 212 -21.07 -2.50 21.20
C ARG A 212 -21.08 -3.10 19.80
N CYS A 213 -20.48 -4.27 19.61
CA CYS A 213 -20.51 -4.99 18.35
C CYS A 213 -20.41 -6.50 18.54
N LYS A 214 -20.98 -7.26 17.61
CA LYS A 214 -20.91 -8.72 17.63
C LYS A 214 -19.51 -9.22 17.25
N ARG A 215 -18.90 -8.63 16.22
CA ARG A 215 -17.58 -9.02 15.68
C ARG A 215 -16.74 -7.79 15.33
N ILE A 216 -15.42 -7.96 15.37
CA ILE A 216 -14.44 -6.90 15.15
C ILE A 216 -13.45 -7.34 14.06
N VAL A 217 -13.18 -6.48 13.08
CA VAL A 217 -12.15 -6.70 12.05
C VAL A 217 -11.04 -5.68 12.21
N TRP A 218 -9.83 -6.17 12.43
CA TRP A 218 -8.62 -5.35 12.51
C TRP A 218 -8.00 -5.19 11.12
N ALA A 219 -8.15 -4.01 10.54
CA ALA A 219 -7.59 -3.62 9.24
C ALA A 219 -6.55 -2.49 9.38
N THR A 220 -5.77 -2.52 10.46
CA THR A 220 -4.90 -1.42 10.91
C THR A 220 -3.53 -1.39 10.22
N GLY A 221 -3.20 -2.38 9.38
CA GLY A 221 -1.90 -2.46 8.73
C GLY A 221 -0.75 -2.44 9.74
N GLY A 222 0.30 -1.66 9.47
CA GLY A 222 1.45 -1.46 10.36
C GLY A 222 1.25 -0.38 11.44
N TYR A 223 0.12 0.33 11.46
CA TYR A 223 -0.09 1.53 12.28
C TYR A 223 -0.81 1.27 13.61
N GLY A 224 -1.60 0.21 13.71
CA GLY A 224 -2.43 -0.09 14.89
C GLY A 224 -1.98 -1.29 15.71
N LEU A 225 -0.74 -1.74 15.57
CA LEU A 225 -0.24 -2.96 16.23
C LEU A 225 -0.19 -2.85 17.76
N ASP A 226 -0.10 -1.65 18.31
CA ASP A 226 -0.12 -1.45 19.78
C ASP A 226 -1.52 -1.64 20.37
N SER A 227 -2.56 -1.57 19.55
CA SER A 227 -3.95 -1.82 19.97
C SER A 227 -4.31 -3.31 20.02
N ASN A 228 -3.54 -4.19 19.37
CA ASN A 228 -3.82 -5.63 19.34
C ASN A 228 -2.55 -6.46 19.53
N SER A 229 -2.45 -7.13 20.69
CA SER A 229 -1.25 -7.89 21.08
C SER A 229 -1.01 -9.14 20.22
N ILE A 230 -2.04 -9.70 19.59
CA ILE A 230 -1.92 -10.85 18.69
C ILE A 230 -1.32 -10.38 17.38
N LEU A 231 -1.88 -9.33 16.76
CA LEU A 231 -1.37 -8.78 15.50
C LEU A 231 0.07 -8.26 15.64
N LYS A 232 0.42 -7.66 16.76
CA LYS A 232 1.78 -7.23 17.09
C LYS A 232 2.81 -8.36 17.04
N LYS A 233 2.37 -9.62 17.29
CA LYS A 233 3.23 -10.80 17.19
C LYS A 233 3.31 -11.39 15.78
N LEU A 234 2.31 -11.13 14.93
CA LEU A 234 2.18 -11.74 13.60
C LEU A 234 2.67 -10.83 12.47
N VAL A 235 2.78 -9.52 12.70
CA VAL A 235 3.05 -8.53 11.68
C VAL A 235 4.20 -7.62 12.10
N LEU A 236 5.15 -7.36 11.18
CA LEU A 236 6.21 -6.37 11.33
C LEU A 236 5.88 -5.10 10.52
N PRO A 237 5.96 -3.91 11.13
CA PRO A 237 5.93 -2.65 10.42
C PRO A 237 7.30 -2.37 9.78
N ILE A 238 7.31 -2.21 8.45
CA ILE A 238 8.50 -1.89 7.66
C ILE A 238 8.28 -0.53 7.01
N GLN A 239 9.20 0.42 7.24
CA GLN A 239 9.15 1.74 6.63
C GLN A 239 9.61 1.72 5.18
N THR A 240 8.95 2.52 4.34
CA THR A 240 9.40 2.95 3.02
C THR A 240 9.33 4.46 2.92
N PHE A 241 10.03 5.05 1.95
CA PHE A 241 10.21 6.49 1.84
C PHE A 241 9.82 6.98 0.47
N ILE A 242 9.18 8.15 0.43
CA ILE A 242 8.79 8.83 -0.81
C ILE A 242 9.25 10.29 -0.71
N CYS A 243 9.70 10.84 -1.83
CA CYS A 243 9.88 12.26 -2.02
C CYS A 243 9.22 12.74 -3.32
N VAL A 244 8.92 14.04 -3.38
CA VAL A 244 8.36 14.68 -4.57
C VAL A 244 9.13 15.99 -4.82
N THR A 245 9.55 16.20 -6.07
CA THR A 245 10.27 17.39 -6.49
C THR A 245 9.35 18.61 -6.55
N SER A 246 9.91 19.82 -6.65
CA SER A 246 9.20 20.96 -7.24
C SER A 246 8.88 20.67 -8.71
N PRO A 247 7.97 21.43 -9.38
CA PRO A 247 7.69 21.23 -10.79
C PRO A 247 8.95 21.32 -11.66
N MET A 248 9.12 20.39 -12.59
CA MET A 248 10.35 20.23 -13.37
C MET A 248 10.22 20.64 -14.84
N GLY A 249 8.98 20.85 -15.32
CA GLY A 249 8.73 21.28 -16.71
C GLY A 249 9.43 20.42 -17.77
N ALA A 250 10.12 21.08 -18.71
CA ALA A 250 10.80 20.42 -19.82
C ALA A 250 11.90 19.43 -19.42
N ILE A 251 12.45 19.55 -18.20
CA ILE A 251 13.43 18.56 -17.69
C ILE A 251 12.77 17.20 -17.61
N LEU A 252 11.56 17.14 -17.03
CA LEU A 252 10.83 15.88 -16.86
C LEU A 252 10.42 15.30 -18.24
N ASP A 253 10.00 16.15 -19.18
CA ASP A 253 9.65 15.73 -20.53
C ASP A 253 10.85 15.11 -21.27
N LYS A 254 12.03 15.64 -21.04
CA LYS A 254 13.27 15.12 -21.65
C LYS A 254 13.66 13.76 -21.08
N TYR A 255 13.65 13.57 -19.76
CA TYR A 255 14.22 12.37 -19.14
C TYR A 255 13.21 11.27 -18.84
N ILE A 256 11.94 11.61 -18.67
CA ILE A 256 10.84 10.68 -18.39
C ILE A 256 9.64 11.10 -19.27
N PRO A 257 9.71 10.92 -20.60
CA PRO A 257 8.66 11.37 -21.53
C PRO A 257 7.34 10.59 -21.37
N THR A 258 7.36 9.43 -20.71
CA THR A 258 6.15 8.64 -20.49
C THR A 258 5.31 9.14 -19.31
N ASN A 259 3.97 8.95 -19.42
CA ASN A 259 3.06 9.08 -18.30
C ASN A 259 2.85 7.75 -17.55
N MET A 260 3.38 6.62 -18.04
CA MET A 260 3.35 5.36 -17.32
C MET A 260 4.19 5.47 -16.04
N ALA A 261 3.83 4.70 -15.02
CA ALA A 261 4.67 4.57 -13.84
C ALA A 261 5.86 3.62 -14.12
N LEU A 262 6.96 3.85 -13.43
CA LEU A 262 8.20 3.09 -13.60
C LEU A 262 8.67 2.55 -12.26
N GLY A 263 9.13 1.29 -12.25
CA GLY A 263 9.72 0.66 -11.07
C GLY A 263 10.89 -0.21 -11.44
N ASP A 264 11.97 -0.22 -10.66
CA ASP A 264 13.11 -1.08 -10.96
C ASP A 264 13.00 -2.47 -10.33
N GLU A 265 13.77 -3.43 -10.84
CA GLU A 265 13.73 -4.86 -10.46
C GLU A 265 14.31 -5.17 -9.08
N ARG A 266 14.94 -4.20 -8.42
CA ARG A 266 15.55 -4.42 -7.11
C ARG A 266 14.50 -4.71 -6.04
N ARG A 267 14.86 -5.50 -5.05
CA ARG A 267 13.93 -5.92 -3.99
C ARG A 267 13.50 -4.79 -3.04
N ALA A 268 14.37 -3.82 -2.84
CA ALA A 268 14.07 -2.55 -2.18
C ALA A 268 14.25 -1.41 -3.18
N GLY A 269 13.74 -1.62 -4.39
CA GLY A 269 13.96 -0.81 -5.57
C GLY A 269 13.31 0.55 -5.50
N ASN A 270 13.57 1.31 -6.55
CA ASN A 270 12.92 2.59 -6.76
C ASN A 270 11.66 2.40 -7.57
N TYR A 271 10.69 3.26 -7.32
CA TYR A 271 9.53 3.42 -8.17
C TYR A 271 9.21 4.89 -8.30
N PHE A 272 8.87 5.31 -9.50
CA PHE A 272 8.68 6.73 -9.76
C PHE A 272 7.66 6.96 -10.87
N ARG A 273 7.09 8.15 -10.87
CA ARG A 273 6.14 8.58 -11.88
C ARG A 273 6.02 10.08 -11.95
N ARG A 274 5.58 10.57 -13.09
CA ARG A 274 5.15 11.96 -13.24
C ARG A 274 3.87 12.21 -12.45
N LEU A 275 3.76 13.41 -11.89
CA LEU A 275 2.53 13.92 -11.31
C LEU A 275 1.89 14.94 -12.25
N PRO A 276 0.55 15.14 -12.20
CA PRO A 276 -0.16 16.02 -13.13
C PRO A 276 0.33 17.47 -13.13
N ASP A 277 0.90 17.93 -12.01
CA ASP A 277 1.46 19.28 -11.82
C ASP A 277 2.94 19.39 -12.27
N GLY A 278 3.45 18.43 -13.05
CA GLY A 278 4.81 18.44 -13.60
C GLY A 278 5.91 18.09 -12.59
N ARG A 279 5.58 17.49 -11.47
CA ARG A 279 6.53 17.01 -10.45
C ARG A 279 6.91 15.55 -10.69
N LEU A 280 8.05 15.14 -10.12
CA LEU A 280 8.46 13.74 -10.04
C LEU A 280 8.20 13.21 -8.64
N LEU A 281 7.38 12.17 -8.53
CA LEU A 281 7.27 11.34 -7.33
C LEU A 281 8.32 10.23 -7.41
N TRP A 282 9.10 10.07 -6.33
CA TRP A 282 10.14 9.06 -6.24
C TRP A 282 10.03 8.29 -4.93
N GLY A 283 9.73 7.00 -5.02
CA GLY A 283 9.72 6.07 -3.89
C GLY A 283 11.02 5.28 -3.84
N MET A 284 11.53 5.01 -2.63
CA MET A 284 12.84 4.42 -2.45
C MET A 284 13.00 3.73 -1.10
N GLY A 285 13.80 2.69 -1.10
CA GLY A 285 14.35 2.06 0.09
C GLY A 285 13.34 1.60 1.12
N VAL A 286 13.81 0.79 2.04
CA VAL A 286 13.03 0.27 3.17
C VAL A 286 13.88 0.29 4.45
N SER A 287 13.25 0.31 5.61
CA SER A 287 13.91 0.09 6.90
C SER A 287 12.95 -0.55 7.91
N ALA A 288 13.44 -1.58 8.58
CA ALA A 288 12.72 -2.22 9.68
C ALA A 288 12.99 -1.55 11.03
N MET A 289 14.08 -0.80 11.15
CA MET A 289 14.60 -0.32 12.45
C MET A 289 14.46 1.19 12.65
N GLN A 290 14.67 2.00 11.63
CA GLN A 290 14.87 3.44 11.78
C GLN A 290 13.75 4.28 11.20
N GLN A 291 13.18 5.15 12.02
CA GLN A 291 12.46 6.31 11.51
C GLN A 291 13.49 7.33 11.02
N LYS A 292 13.29 7.85 9.80
CA LYS A 292 14.17 8.86 9.24
C LYS A 292 13.47 10.23 9.31
N PRO A 293 14.15 11.26 9.79
CA PRO A 293 13.62 12.62 9.76
C PRO A 293 13.49 13.11 8.31
N ILE A 294 12.56 14.04 8.07
CA ILE A 294 12.16 14.50 6.73
C ILE A 294 13.37 15.01 5.92
N HIS A 295 14.26 15.79 6.56
CA HIS A 295 15.46 16.30 5.87
C HIS A 295 16.38 15.19 5.35
N LYS A 296 16.50 14.07 6.10
CA LYS A 296 17.24 12.90 5.62
C LYS A 296 16.54 12.19 4.46
N ILE A 297 15.21 12.10 4.49
CA ILE A 297 14.44 11.52 3.37
C ILE A 297 14.62 12.37 2.10
N ARG A 298 14.57 13.71 2.22
CA ARG A 298 14.85 14.64 1.12
C ARG A 298 16.25 14.43 0.54
N SER A 299 17.27 14.41 1.38
CA SER A 299 18.65 14.17 0.95
C SER A 299 18.84 12.80 0.30
N MET A 300 18.26 11.74 0.87
CA MET A 300 18.28 10.40 0.27
C MET A 300 17.60 10.39 -1.10
N GLY A 301 16.45 11.05 -1.24
CA GLY A 301 15.73 11.15 -2.51
C GLY A 301 16.57 11.81 -3.59
N PHE A 302 17.15 12.97 -3.28
CA PHE A 302 18.01 13.70 -4.19
C PHE A 302 19.22 12.87 -4.64
N GLN A 303 19.92 12.24 -3.70
CA GLN A 303 21.08 11.37 -4.00
C GLN A 303 20.68 10.14 -4.80
N ASN A 304 19.52 9.58 -4.52
CA ASN A 304 19.02 8.41 -5.25
C ASN A 304 18.65 8.77 -6.70
N ILE A 305 17.96 9.89 -6.92
CA ILE A 305 17.67 10.42 -8.25
C ILE A 305 18.99 10.70 -9.00
N LYS A 306 19.98 11.33 -8.36
CA LYS A 306 21.30 11.61 -8.93
C LYS A 306 22.02 10.35 -9.39
N ALA A 307 21.94 9.27 -8.62
CA ALA A 307 22.57 8.00 -8.96
C ALA A 307 21.95 7.34 -10.19
N HIS A 308 20.68 7.62 -10.51
CA HIS A 308 19.97 7.04 -11.66
C HIS A 308 19.92 7.98 -12.88
N PHE A 309 19.91 9.29 -12.62
CA PHE A 309 19.77 10.34 -13.64
C PHE A 309 20.76 11.48 -13.38
N PRO A 310 22.09 11.25 -13.51
CA PRO A 310 23.08 12.27 -13.20
C PRO A 310 22.91 13.54 -14.05
N ASP A 311 22.63 13.39 -15.34
CA ASP A 311 22.44 14.53 -16.26
C ASP A 311 21.14 15.30 -15.96
N MET A 312 20.06 14.59 -15.59
CA MET A 312 18.83 15.23 -15.15
C MET A 312 19.05 16.07 -13.89
N VAL A 313 19.85 15.57 -12.93
CA VAL A 313 20.15 16.31 -11.70
C VAL A 313 21.00 17.55 -11.99
N HIS A 314 21.92 17.50 -12.96
CA HIS A 314 22.64 18.69 -13.37
C HIS A 314 21.70 19.81 -13.86
N HIS A 315 20.68 19.47 -14.66
CA HIS A 315 19.63 20.43 -15.04
C HIS A 315 18.79 20.88 -13.85
N MET A 316 18.44 19.95 -12.95
CA MET A 316 17.70 20.31 -11.71
C MET A 316 18.46 21.32 -10.85
N GLU A 317 19.77 21.14 -10.67
CA GLU A 317 20.63 22.05 -9.90
C GLU A 317 20.69 23.43 -10.56
N LYS A 318 20.83 23.50 -11.89
CA LYS A 318 20.82 24.75 -12.65
C LYS A 318 19.51 25.51 -12.51
N ASP A 319 18.38 24.83 -12.57
CA ASP A 319 17.03 25.42 -12.51
C ASP A 319 16.50 25.52 -11.07
N ARG A 320 17.36 25.22 -10.07
CA ARG A 320 17.03 25.27 -8.63
C ARG A 320 15.83 24.39 -8.23
N ILE A 321 15.68 23.24 -8.90
CA ILE A 321 14.64 22.27 -8.55
C ILE A 321 14.96 21.65 -7.19
N THR A 322 13.98 21.62 -6.30
CA THR A 322 14.11 21.12 -4.93
C THR A 322 13.27 19.86 -4.69
N ILE A 323 13.44 19.24 -3.54
CA ILE A 323 12.51 18.23 -3.03
C ILE A 323 11.54 18.94 -2.09
N ASP A 324 10.32 19.20 -2.55
CA ASP A 324 9.32 19.95 -1.77
C ASP A 324 8.66 19.06 -0.70
N TYR A 325 8.31 17.83 -1.05
CA TYR A 325 7.67 16.89 -0.14
C TYR A 325 8.55 15.69 0.12
N ALA A 326 8.51 15.20 1.36
CA ALA A 326 9.13 13.95 1.74
C ALA A 326 8.38 13.34 2.92
N TRP A 327 8.10 12.04 2.83
CA TRP A 327 7.40 11.32 3.89
C TRP A 327 7.79 9.85 3.94
N SER A 328 7.35 9.18 4.98
CA SER A 328 7.44 7.74 5.12
C SER A 328 6.07 7.10 5.27
N GLY A 329 5.97 5.82 4.91
CA GLY A 329 4.80 5.00 5.17
C GLY A 329 5.21 3.67 5.79
N LEU A 330 4.30 3.03 6.52
CA LEU A 330 4.51 1.71 7.11
C LEU A 330 3.81 0.65 6.25
N MET A 331 4.59 -0.22 5.65
CA MET A 331 4.11 -1.50 5.12
C MET A 331 4.00 -2.50 6.27
N ALA A 332 3.09 -3.46 6.16
CA ALA A 332 2.88 -4.51 7.14
C ALA A 332 3.24 -5.86 6.54
N TYR A 333 4.25 -6.54 7.10
CA TYR A 333 4.72 -7.84 6.63
C TYR A 333 4.52 -8.93 7.67
N ALA A 334 4.02 -10.09 7.23
CA ALA A 334 4.16 -11.33 7.98
C ALA A 334 5.46 -12.05 7.58
N SER A 335 5.93 -12.98 8.39
CA SER A 335 7.19 -13.72 8.14
C SER A 335 7.21 -14.52 6.84
N HIS A 336 6.05 -14.96 6.37
CA HIS A 336 5.85 -15.69 5.12
C HIS A 336 5.48 -14.81 3.92
N PHE A 337 5.48 -13.48 4.05
CA PHE A 337 5.13 -12.48 3.02
C PHE A 337 3.68 -12.55 2.49
N LEU A 338 2.83 -13.40 3.04
CA LEU A 338 1.41 -13.47 2.70
C LEU A 338 0.56 -12.69 3.72
N PRO A 339 -0.63 -12.22 3.35
CA PRO A 339 -1.50 -11.50 4.28
C PRO A 339 -1.94 -12.35 5.48
N VAL A 340 -2.10 -11.69 6.62
CA VAL A 340 -2.68 -12.27 7.85
C VAL A 340 -4.18 -12.00 7.83
N VAL A 341 -4.95 -12.94 7.30
CA VAL A 341 -6.40 -12.83 7.09
C VAL A 341 -7.11 -13.99 7.78
N GLY A 342 -8.22 -13.68 8.48
CA GLY A 342 -9.05 -14.67 9.17
C GLY A 342 -9.19 -14.41 10.65
N GLN A 343 -9.78 -15.38 11.34
CA GLN A 343 -10.11 -15.31 12.77
C GLN A 343 -8.84 -15.32 13.63
N ILE A 344 -8.77 -14.44 14.63
CA ILE A 344 -7.66 -14.37 15.59
C ILE A 344 -8.10 -14.73 17.02
N ASN A 345 -9.36 -14.56 17.34
CA ASN A 345 -10.04 -15.10 18.51
C ASN A 345 -11.56 -15.22 18.22
N ASP A 346 -12.39 -15.57 19.22
CA ASP A 346 -13.81 -15.87 19.02
C ASP A 346 -14.61 -14.73 18.35
N ARG A 347 -14.21 -13.49 18.54
CA ARG A 347 -14.91 -12.29 18.05
C ARG A 347 -14.10 -11.41 17.12
N GLU A 348 -12.80 -11.60 17.06
CA GLU A 348 -11.89 -10.72 16.35
C GLU A 348 -11.25 -11.40 15.14
N PHE A 349 -11.14 -10.64 14.05
CA PHE A 349 -10.60 -11.08 12.79
C PHE A 349 -9.49 -10.14 12.34
N SER A 350 -8.53 -10.66 11.61
CA SER A 350 -7.42 -9.90 11.02
C SER A 350 -7.63 -9.71 9.52
N LEU A 351 -7.30 -8.52 9.05
CA LEU A 351 -7.23 -8.15 7.63
C LEU A 351 -6.01 -7.24 7.44
N CYS A 352 -4.81 -7.80 7.60
CA CYS A 352 -3.54 -7.09 7.68
C CYS A 352 -2.43 -7.82 6.91
N GLY A 353 -1.21 -7.26 6.89
CA GLY A 353 -0.02 -7.98 6.44
C GLY A 353 0.18 -8.03 4.93
N PHE A 354 -0.28 -7.04 4.18
CA PHE A 354 -0.26 -7.03 2.70
C PHE A 354 1.12 -6.84 2.07
N GLY A 355 2.17 -6.56 2.85
CA GLY A 355 3.57 -6.57 2.40
C GLY A 355 3.91 -5.60 1.25
N GLY A 356 3.26 -4.44 1.18
CA GLY A 356 3.45 -3.47 0.09
C GLY A 356 2.56 -3.72 -1.15
N HIS A 357 1.89 -4.87 -1.27
CA HIS A 357 1.00 -5.24 -2.38
C HIS A 357 -0.49 -5.06 -2.02
N GLY A 358 -0.82 -4.04 -1.22
CA GLY A 358 -2.18 -3.83 -0.74
C GLY A 358 -3.14 -3.17 -1.73
N MET A 359 -2.67 -2.56 -2.83
CA MET A 359 -3.56 -1.84 -3.73
C MET A 359 -4.50 -2.78 -4.49
N ASN A 360 -4.03 -3.92 -4.95
CA ASN A 360 -4.84 -4.96 -5.59
C ASN A 360 -5.44 -5.95 -4.57
N THR A 361 -4.67 -6.31 -3.53
CA THR A 361 -5.07 -7.43 -2.65
C THR A 361 -5.98 -7.00 -1.49
N ALA A 362 -5.84 -5.79 -0.95
CA ALA A 362 -6.65 -5.34 0.18
C ALA A 362 -8.16 -5.24 -0.14
N PRO A 363 -8.59 -4.68 -1.29
CA PRO A 363 -10.02 -4.58 -1.58
C PRO A 363 -10.68 -5.94 -1.78
N ILE A 364 -10.02 -6.86 -2.49
CA ILE A 364 -10.59 -8.19 -2.71
C ILE A 364 -10.64 -9.01 -1.42
N LEU A 365 -9.63 -8.88 -0.54
CA LEU A 365 -9.64 -9.54 0.75
C LEU A 365 -10.65 -8.92 1.72
N GLY A 366 -10.94 -7.63 1.62
CA GLY A 366 -12.07 -7.00 2.31
C GLY A 366 -13.40 -7.62 1.92
N LYS A 367 -13.65 -7.80 0.61
CA LYS A 367 -14.83 -8.49 0.08
C LYS A 367 -14.91 -9.95 0.55
N LYS A 368 -13.80 -10.72 0.47
CA LYS A 368 -13.76 -12.12 0.94
C LYS A 368 -14.01 -12.23 2.44
N MET A 369 -13.48 -11.31 3.26
CA MET A 369 -13.75 -11.23 4.69
C MET A 369 -15.23 -10.94 4.97
N ALA A 370 -15.84 -10.00 4.26
CA ALA A 370 -17.27 -9.70 4.38
C ALA A 370 -18.13 -10.93 4.05
N ASN A 371 -17.82 -11.65 2.96
CA ASN A 371 -18.51 -12.88 2.60
C ASN A 371 -18.41 -13.95 3.71
N PHE A 372 -17.20 -14.15 4.23
CA PHE A 372 -16.96 -15.09 5.32
C PHE A 372 -17.79 -14.74 6.58
N LEU A 373 -17.78 -13.47 6.95
CA LEU A 373 -18.48 -12.98 8.14
C LEU A 373 -20.01 -13.04 8.00
N THR A 374 -20.53 -13.11 6.79
CA THR A 374 -21.98 -13.20 6.49
C THR A 374 -22.43 -14.61 6.08
N GLY A 375 -21.59 -15.63 6.30
CA GLY A 375 -22.00 -17.04 6.20
C GLY A 375 -21.33 -17.87 5.12
N ASP A 376 -20.56 -17.27 4.20
CA ASP A 376 -19.78 -18.04 3.21
C ASP A 376 -18.45 -18.50 3.81
N SER A 377 -18.50 -19.62 4.53
CA SER A 377 -17.34 -20.19 5.22
C SER A 377 -16.17 -20.53 4.29
N ASN A 378 -16.42 -20.71 2.99
CA ASN A 378 -15.40 -21.06 2.00
C ASN A 378 -14.62 -19.83 1.49
N SER A 379 -15.12 -18.62 1.66
CA SER A 379 -14.48 -17.40 1.14
C SER A 379 -13.03 -17.17 1.59
N LEU A 380 -12.62 -17.71 2.72
CA LEU A 380 -11.26 -17.60 3.25
C LEU A 380 -10.48 -18.92 3.28
N HIS A 381 -10.90 -19.95 2.53
CA HIS A 381 -10.28 -21.29 2.58
C HIS A 381 -8.79 -21.28 2.24
N LEU A 382 -8.33 -20.43 1.30
CA LEU A 382 -6.91 -20.28 0.98
C LEU A 382 -6.12 -19.73 2.17
N PHE A 383 -6.69 -18.76 2.90
CA PHE A 383 -6.04 -18.09 4.01
C PHE A 383 -6.02 -18.93 5.29
N SER A 384 -6.95 -19.90 5.43
CA SER A 384 -6.93 -20.86 6.54
C SER A 384 -5.71 -21.78 6.51
N ARG A 385 -5.08 -21.93 5.35
CA ARG A 385 -3.86 -22.74 5.14
C ARG A 385 -2.59 -22.00 5.53
N ILE A 386 -2.64 -20.67 5.63
CA ILE A 386 -1.48 -19.84 5.96
C ILE A 386 -1.22 -19.92 7.45
N PRO A 387 -0.03 -20.38 7.89
CA PRO A 387 0.28 -20.53 9.30
C PRO A 387 0.40 -19.17 9.99
N LYS A 388 -0.12 -19.06 11.21
CA LYS A 388 0.04 -17.86 12.05
C LYS A 388 1.41 -17.85 12.72
N GLN A 389 2.45 -17.52 11.96
CA GLN A 389 3.83 -17.48 12.44
C GLN A 389 4.15 -16.16 13.14
N LYS A 390 4.87 -16.26 14.28
CA LYS A 390 5.34 -15.07 15.00
C LYS A 390 6.50 -14.42 14.25
N THR A 391 6.54 -13.09 14.30
CA THR A 391 7.59 -12.26 13.70
C THR A 391 8.70 -11.90 14.69
N TYR A 392 8.62 -12.34 15.94
CA TYR A 392 9.61 -12.11 17.00
C TYR A 392 9.92 -10.64 17.32
N GLY A 393 9.06 -9.70 16.93
CA GLY A 393 9.13 -8.29 17.33
C GLY A 393 10.45 -7.62 16.97
N LEU A 394 11.24 -7.19 17.97
CA LEU A 394 12.52 -6.49 17.76
C LEU A 394 13.56 -7.37 17.06
N LEU A 395 13.66 -8.64 17.43
CA LEU A 395 14.60 -9.59 16.79
C LEU A 395 14.23 -9.81 15.32
N GLY A 396 12.95 -9.95 15.01
CA GLY A 396 12.49 -10.05 13.62
C GLY A 396 12.75 -8.77 12.81
N ARG A 397 12.60 -7.60 13.42
CA ARG A 397 12.96 -6.31 12.79
C ARG A 397 14.46 -6.23 12.49
N LEU A 398 15.30 -6.65 13.41
CA LEU A 398 16.76 -6.70 13.22
C LEU A 398 17.13 -7.67 12.10
N GLY A 399 16.55 -8.87 12.08
CA GLY A 399 16.74 -9.84 11.00
C GLY A 399 16.31 -9.29 9.65
N ALA A 400 15.15 -8.64 9.56
CA ALA A 400 14.68 -7.98 8.33
C ALA A 400 15.63 -6.87 7.86
N GLU A 401 16.15 -6.05 8.76
CA GLU A 401 17.13 -4.99 8.41
C GLU A 401 18.44 -5.57 7.86
N ILE A 402 18.96 -6.64 8.47
CA ILE A 402 20.17 -7.35 7.99
C ILE A 402 19.91 -7.93 6.60
N GLU A 403 18.76 -8.58 6.40
CA GLU A 403 18.39 -9.18 5.11
C GLU A 403 18.24 -8.12 4.02
N TYR A 404 17.62 -6.97 4.29
CA TYR A 404 17.55 -5.88 3.32
C TYR A 404 18.93 -5.35 2.93
N ARG A 405 19.85 -5.22 3.87
CA ARG A 405 21.24 -4.82 3.55
C ARG A 405 21.95 -5.86 2.70
N ARG A 406 21.78 -7.15 3.02
CA ARG A 406 22.32 -8.26 2.23
C ARG A 406 21.78 -8.24 0.80
N LEU A 407 20.47 -8.10 0.63
CA LEU A 407 19.82 -8.05 -0.69
C LEU A 407 20.25 -6.81 -1.48
N SER A 408 20.33 -5.65 -0.84
CA SER A 408 20.83 -4.43 -1.47
C SER A 408 22.27 -4.54 -1.95
N PHE A 409 23.12 -5.29 -1.22
CA PHE A 409 24.48 -5.59 -1.65
C PHE A 409 24.52 -6.55 -2.83
N ILE A 410 23.65 -7.57 -2.85
CA ILE A 410 23.51 -8.49 -4.00
C ILE A 410 23.05 -7.72 -5.24
N ASP A 411 22.01 -6.86 -5.11
CA ASP A 411 21.54 -6.01 -6.19
C ASP A 411 22.68 -5.14 -6.75
N TYR A 412 23.49 -4.53 -5.88
CA TYR A 412 24.65 -3.73 -6.28
C TYR A 412 25.71 -4.54 -7.06
N LEU A 413 25.92 -5.79 -6.71
CA LEU A 413 26.83 -6.67 -7.45
C LEU A 413 26.26 -7.06 -8.82
N SER A 414 24.98 -7.46 -8.87
CA SER A 414 24.32 -7.87 -10.12
C SER A 414 24.22 -6.76 -11.17
N GLU A 415 24.24 -5.50 -10.75
CA GLU A 415 24.26 -4.35 -11.65
C GLU A 415 25.65 -4.12 -12.31
N ARG A 416 26.72 -4.62 -11.70
CA ARG A 416 28.11 -4.44 -12.19
C ARG A 416 28.56 -5.57 -13.11
N TYR A 417 28.15 -6.78 -12.82
CA TYR A 417 28.55 -8.01 -13.51
C TYR A 417 27.40 -8.56 -14.38
#